data_7eab7dd7eab6bac413365858e3222078
#
_entry.id   7eab7dd7eab6bac413365858e3222078
#
_cell.length_a   1.000
_cell.length_b   1.000
_cell.length_c   1.000
_cell.angle_alpha   90.00
_cell.angle_beta   90.00
_cell.angle_gamma   90.00
#
_symmetry.space_group_name_H-M   'P 1'
#
loop_
_entity.id
_entity.type
_entity.pdbx_description
1 polymer ?
#
loop_
_entity_poly.entity_id
_entity_poly.type
_entity_poly.pdbx_seq_one_letter_code
_entity_poly.pdbx_strand_id
1 'polypeptide(L)'
;MRSNLDYEAEYIEGFVENIIYRNEDNGYTVFNVVYKGEEITCVGVFSYINAGEFITANGGFVKHPSYDMQFSIKSYEFKAPDDTKSVRRYLASGAIKGIGEKMAERIVKEFGDDTFRIMEEEPERLAEIKGISLTKAMDIAAQLVDKRDMRKA
;
A
#
# COMPACT_ATOMS: atom_id res chain seq x y z
N MET A 1 -34.29 -1.33 3.92
CA MET A 1 -33.33 -0.98 4.97
C MET A 1 -32.18 -1.98 5.01
N ARG A 2 -30.98 -1.50 5.12
CA ARG A 2 -29.82 -2.39 5.21
C ARG A 2 -29.79 -3.00 6.60
N SER A 3 -29.44 -4.27 6.65
CA SER A 3 -29.27 -4.96 7.93
C SER A 3 -27.92 -4.58 8.54
N ASN A 4 -27.75 -4.86 9.82
CA ASN A 4 -26.46 -4.63 10.49
C ASN A 4 -25.36 -5.48 9.89
N LEU A 5 -25.72 -6.64 9.37
CA LEU A 5 -24.76 -7.54 8.72
C LEU A 5 -24.13 -6.92 7.49
N ASP A 6 -24.89 -6.11 6.74
CA ASP A 6 -24.39 -5.46 5.55
C ASP A 6 -23.27 -4.46 5.90
N TYR A 7 -23.41 -3.76 7.02
CA TYR A 7 -22.41 -2.81 7.46
C TYR A 7 -21.14 -3.54 7.95
N GLU A 8 -21.32 -4.66 8.61
CA GLU A 8 -20.20 -5.42 9.16
C GLU A 8 -19.39 -6.11 8.07
N ALA A 9 -19.99 -6.36 6.93
CA ALA A 9 -19.34 -7.09 5.84
C ALA A 9 -18.61 -6.17 4.86
N GLU A 10 -18.52 -4.88 5.15
CA GLU A 10 -17.88 -3.95 4.22
C GLU A 10 -16.38 -4.17 4.11
N TYR A 11 -15.90 -4.01 2.89
CA TYR A 11 -14.51 -4.26 2.54
C TYR A 11 -14.04 -3.22 1.54
N ILE A 12 -12.82 -2.73 1.73
CA ILE A 12 -12.17 -1.88 0.74
C ILE A 12 -10.73 -2.30 0.55
N GLU A 13 -10.17 -1.93 -0.57
CA GLU A 13 -8.74 -2.09 -0.79
C GLU A 13 -8.24 -0.97 -1.71
N GLY A 14 -6.95 -0.67 -1.63
CA GLY A 14 -6.35 0.34 -2.47
C GLY A 14 -5.05 0.86 -1.88
N PHE A 15 -4.49 1.84 -2.57
CA PHE A 15 -3.28 2.49 -2.07
C PHE A 15 -3.66 3.57 -1.08
N VAL A 16 -2.84 3.70 -0.02
CA VAL A 16 -2.94 4.84 0.89
C VAL A 16 -2.44 6.04 0.10
N GLU A 17 -3.36 6.93 -0.29
CA GLU A 17 -3.01 8.07 -1.15
C GLU A 17 -2.33 9.18 -0.37
N ASN A 18 -2.90 9.56 0.76
CA ASN A 18 -2.29 10.54 1.64
C ASN A 18 -2.81 10.36 3.05
N ILE A 19 -1.95 10.68 4.01
CA ILE A 19 -2.31 10.64 5.42
C ILE A 19 -2.72 12.06 5.81
N ILE A 20 -3.98 12.20 6.23
CA ILE A 20 -4.55 13.49 6.60
C ILE A 20 -4.15 13.88 8.01
N TYR A 21 -4.18 12.91 8.92
CA TYR A 21 -3.85 13.13 10.32
C TYR A 21 -3.35 11.84 10.94
N ARG A 22 -2.37 11.95 11.81
CA ARG A 22 -1.88 10.80 12.57
C ARG A 22 -1.44 11.24 13.95
N ASN A 23 -1.92 10.52 14.95
CA ASN A 23 -1.48 10.69 16.34
C ASN A 23 -0.46 9.58 16.63
N GLU A 24 0.80 9.97 16.78
CA GLU A 24 1.87 9.00 16.98
C GLU A 24 1.82 8.29 18.34
N ASP A 25 1.15 8.90 19.32
CA ASP A 25 1.07 8.30 20.65
C ASP A 25 0.13 7.09 20.70
N ASN A 26 -1.01 7.16 20.02
CA ASN A 26 -1.99 6.07 20.04
C ASN A 26 -2.19 5.38 18.69
N GLY A 27 -1.56 5.91 17.64
CA GLY A 27 -1.66 5.31 16.30
C GLY A 27 -2.91 5.66 15.52
N TYR A 28 -3.79 6.48 16.09
CA TYR A 28 -5.00 6.86 15.38
C TYR A 28 -4.65 7.64 14.11
N THR A 29 -5.18 7.19 12.98
CA THR A 29 -4.82 7.75 11.67
C THR A 29 -6.06 7.98 10.83
N VAL A 30 -6.05 9.11 10.11
CA VAL A 30 -7.07 9.44 9.12
C VAL A 30 -6.34 9.55 7.78
N PHE A 31 -6.81 8.83 6.78
CA PHE A 31 -6.14 8.80 5.48
C PHE A 31 -7.13 8.50 4.36
N ASN A 32 -6.69 8.73 3.12
CA ASN A 32 -7.52 8.48 1.95
C ASN A 32 -7.06 7.28 1.17
N VAL A 33 -8.03 6.51 0.67
CA VAL A 33 -7.81 5.38 -0.24
C VAL A 33 -8.74 5.57 -1.42
N VAL A 34 -8.28 5.26 -2.63
CA VAL A 34 -9.16 5.23 -3.80
C VAL A 34 -9.58 3.79 -4.04
N TYR A 35 -10.86 3.54 -4.01
CA TYR A 35 -11.43 2.21 -4.21
C TYR A 35 -12.60 2.31 -5.19
N LYS A 36 -12.54 1.53 -6.26
CA LYS A 36 -13.56 1.55 -7.31
C LYS A 36 -13.83 2.95 -7.86
N GLY A 37 -12.76 3.73 -8.00
CA GLY A 37 -12.84 5.07 -8.57
C GLY A 37 -13.26 6.16 -7.61
N GLU A 38 -13.53 5.83 -6.35
CA GLU A 38 -13.96 6.81 -5.35
C GLU A 38 -12.92 7.00 -4.27
N GLU A 39 -12.73 8.24 -3.87
CA GLU A 39 -11.85 8.56 -2.76
C GLU A 39 -12.60 8.32 -1.45
N ILE A 40 -12.06 7.45 -0.62
CA ILE A 40 -12.68 7.08 0.64
C ILE A 40 -11.78 7.53 1.79
N THR A 41 -12.37 8.29 2.73
CA THR A 41 -11.65 8.67 3.94
C THR A 41 -11.77 7.54 4.95
N CYS A 42 -10.63 7.05 5.39
CA CYS A 42 -10.54 5.92 6.32
C CYS A 42 -9.99 6.37 7.66
N VAL A 43 -10.47 5.74 8.72
CA VAL A 43 -9.96 5.98 10.08
C VAL A 43 -9.68 4.64 10.75
N GLY A 44 -8.62 4.62 11.55
CA GLY A 44 -8.25 3.41 12.28
C GLY A 44 -7.02 3.63 13.13
N VAL A 45 -6.66 2.60 13.88
CA VAL A 45 -5.47 2.62 14.73
C VAL A 45 -4.41 1.75 14.10
N PHE A 46 -3.23 2.33 13.86
CA PHE A 46 -2.13 1.67 13.16
C PHE A 46 -0.84 1.84 13.92
N SER A 47 -0.08 0.76 14.06
CA SER A 47 1.28 0.85 14.59
C SER A 47 2.22 1.40 13.51
N TYR A 48 1.86 1.19 12.25
CA TYR A 48 2.64 1.61 11.09
C TYR A 48 1.71 1.84 9.91
N ILE A 49 1.88 2.97 9.22
CA ILE A 49 1.17 3.26 7.97
C ILE A 49 1.92 4.35 7.21
N ASN A 50 2.08 4.17 5.91
CA ASN A 50 2.70 5.18 5.04
C ASN A 50 1.90 5.31 3.75
N ALA A 51 1.92 6.52 3.20
CA ALA A 51 1.38 6.74 1.88
C ALA A 51 2.13 5.85 0.89
N GLY A 52 1.41 5.32 -0.09
CA GLY A 52 1.97 4.41 -1.08
C GLY A 52 1.82 2.93 -0.74
N GLU A 53 1.50 2.59 0.49
CA GLU A 53 1.26 1.19 0.85
C GLU A 53 -0.07 0.73 0.28
N PHE A 54 -0.16 -0.55 -0.10
CA PHE A 54 -1.40 -1.14 -0.54
C PHE A 54 -2.06 -1.82 0.66
N ILE A 55 -3.29 -1.41 0.96
CA ILE A 55 -4.02 -1.90 2.13
C ILE A 55 -5.30 -2.61 1.72
N THR A 56 -5.62 -3.68 2.43
CA THR A 56 -6.94 -4.30 2.38
C THR A 56 -7.54 -4.13 3.76
N ALA A 57 -8.81 -3.79 3.84
CA ALA A 57 -9.42 -3.47 5.13
C ALA A 57 -10.87 -3.89 5.20
N ASN A 58 -11.27 -4.33 6.39
CA ASN A 58 -12.66 -4.64 6.71
C ASN A 58 -13.12 -3.67 7.79
N GLY A 59 -14.37 -3.28 7.74
CA GLY A 59 -14.92 -2.37 8.71
C GLY A 59 -16.32 -1.95 8.32
N GLY A 60 -16.65 -0.70 8.52
CA GLY A 60 -17.95 -0.18 8.14
C GLY A 60 -17.92 1.33 7.96
N PHE A 61 -18.86 1.81 7.18
CA PHE A 61 -19.00 3.25 7.00
C PHE A 61 -19.74 3.85 8.18
N VAL A 62 -19.20 4.94 8.69
CA VAL A 62 -19.82 5.69 9.80
C VAL A 62 -19.93 7.15 9.39
N LYS A 63 -21.00 7.80 9.84
CA LYS A 63 -21.19 9.21 9.54
C LYS A 63 -20.50 10.05 10.60
N HIS A 64 -19.67 10.97 10.16
CA HIS A 64 -19.00 11.90 11.06
C HIS A 64 -19.83 13.16 11.19
N PRO A 65 -19.96 13.75 12.40
CA PRO A 65 -20.77 14.96 12.58
C PRO A 65 -20.35 16.15 11.72
N SER A 66 -19.04 16.29 11.45
CA SER A 66 -18.50 17.42 10.70
C SER A 66 -18.16 17.10 9.25
N TYR A 67 -18.14 15.83 8.90
CA TYR A 67 -17.76 15.37 7.56
C TYR A 67 -18.80 14.39 7.05
N ASP A 68 -18.59 13.95 5.80
CA ASP A 68 -19.44 12.92 5.23
C ASP A 68 -19.07 11.55 5.83
N MET A 69 -19.39 10.51 5.12
CA MET A 69 -19.10 9.15 5.57
C MET A 69 -17.60 8.89 5.64
N GLN A 70 -17.20 8.18 6.68
CA GLN A 70 -15.82 7.71 6.84
C GLN A 70 -15.87 6.19 6.97
N PHE A 71 -14.85 5.52 6.46
CA PHE A 71 -14.72 4.07 6.62
C PHE A 71 -13.94 3.80 7.89
N SER A 72 -14.60 3.23 8.88
CA SER A 72 -13.97 2.88 10.15
C SER A 72 -13.40 1.48 10.06
N ILE A 73 -12.06 1.36 10.11
CA ILE A 73 -11.37 0.10 9.91
C ILE A 73 -11.36 -0.71 11.19
N LYS A 74 -11.79 -1.97 11.09
CA LYS A 74 -11.76 -2.92 12.20
C LYS A 74 -10.58 -3.86 12.09
N SER A 75 -10.28 -4.30 10.87
CA SER A 75 -9.11 -5.13 10.61
C SER A 75 -8.53 -4.76 9.27
N TYR A 76 -7.23 -4.95 9.12
CA TYR A 76 -6.55 -4.58 7.89
C TYR A 76 -5.33 -5.43 7.67
N GLU A 77 -4.83 -5.35 6.44
CA GLU A 77 -3.60 -6.01 6.04
C GLU A 77 -2.91 -5.14 5.01
N PHE A 78 -1.61 -4.95 5.13
CA PHE A 78 -0.82 -4.35 4.08
C PHE A 78 -0.27 -5.49 3.23
N LYS A 79 -0.43 -5.41 1.93
CA LYS A 79 0.07 -6.45 1.06
C LYS A 79 0.58 -5.88 -0.25
N ALA A 80 1.34 -6.70 -0.99
CA ALA A 80 1.80 -6.32 -2.31
C ALA A 80 0.64 -6.47 -3.30
N PRO A 81 0.49 -5.54 -4.25
CA PRO A 81 -0.53 -5.66 -5.28
C PRO A 81 -0.23 -6.82 -6.23
N ASP A 82 -1.27 -7.41 -6.82
CA ASP A 82 -1.17 -8.62 -7.63
C ASP A 82 -0.98 -8.39 -9.13
N ASP A 83 -1.56 -7.33 -9.67
CA ASP A 83 -1.49 -7.12 -11.11
C ASP A 83 -0.38 -6.14 -11.50
N THR A 84 0.06 -6.24 -12.74
CA THR A 84 1.19 -5.48 -13.26
C THR A 84 1.01 -3.97 -13.13
N LYS A 85 -0.20 -3.49 -13.38
CA LYS A 85 -0.50 -2.07 -13.31
C LYS A 85 -0.39 -1.55 -11.87
N SER A 86 -0.94 -2.31 -10.93
CA SER A 86 -0.87 -1.95 -9.51
C SER A 86 0.54 -2.05 -8.97
N VAL A 87 1.31 -3.04 -9.42
CA VAL A 87 2.72 -3.20 -9.05
C VAL A 87 3.50 -1.97 -9.48
N ARG A 88 3.32 -1.53 -10.72
CA ARG A 88 4.00 -0.33 -11.23
C ARG A 88 3.64 0.90 -10.42
N ARG A 89 2.35 1.06 -10.12
CA ARG A 89 1.87 2.18 -9.33
C ARG A 89 2.49 2.18 -7.93
N TYR A 90 2.54 1.02 -7.30
CA TYR A 90 3.14 0.88 -5.97
C TYR A 90 4.61 1.27 -5.98
N LEU A 91 5.37 0.76 -6.94
CA LEU A 91 6.80 1.06 -7.04
C LEU A 91 7.04 2.55 -7.34
N ALA A 92 6.17 3.16 -8.13
CA ALA A 92 6.31 4.57 -8.51
C ALA A 92 5.88 5.53 -7.40
N SER A 93 5.20 5.05 -6.38
CA SER A 93 4.59 5.90 -5.34
C SER A 93 5.58 6.52 -4.36
N GLY A 94 6.83 6.04 -4.35
CA GLY A 94 7.81 6.49 -3.36
C GLY A 94 7.88 5.58 -2.15
N ALA A 95 7.12 4.50 -2.13
CA ALA A 95 7.16 3.53 -1.03
C ALA A 95 8.54 2.91 -0.88
N ILE A 96 9.28 2.78 -1.96
CA ILE A 96 10.63 2.24 -1.96
C ILE A 96 11.57 3.33 -2.46
N LYS A 97 12.51 3.72 -1.62
CA LYS A 97 13.50 4.75 -1.98
C LYS A 97 14.40 4.27 -3.10
N GLY A 98 14.64 5.13 -4.06
CA GLY A 98 15.48 4.80 -5.21
C GLY A 98 14.71 4.36 -6.43
N ILE A 99 13.40 4.17 -6.32
CA ILE A 99 12.55 3.82 -7.46
C ILE A 99 11.59 4.97 -7.72
N GLY A 100 11.76 5.66 -8.85
CA GLY A 100 10.82 6.66 -9.33
C GLY A 100 9.93 6.07 -10.41
N GLU A 101 9.12 6.91 -11.05
CA GLU A 101 8.17 6.47 -12.07
C GLU A 101 8.83 5.73 -13.25
N LYS A 102 9.91 6.29 -13.78
CA LYS A 102 10.58 5.68 -14.93
C LYS A 102 11.24 4.37 -14.58
N MET A 103 11.83 4.29 -13.39
CA MET A 103 12.46 3.07 -12.91
C MET A 103 11.41 1.99 -12.67
N ALA A 104 10.29 2.35 -12.05
CA ALA A 104 9.19 1.43 -11.82
C ALA A 104 8.69 0.84 -13.14
N GLU A 105 8.55 1.68 -14.16
CA GLU A 105 8.11 1.24 -15.48
C GLU A 105 9.10 0.24 -16.08
N ARG A 106 10.39 0.53 -15.98
CA ARG A 106 11.43 -0.37 -16.50
C ARG A 106 11.43 -1.72 -15.80
N ILE A 107 11.29 -1.71 -14.49
CA ILE A 107 11.27 -2.93 -13.68
C ILE A 107 10.09 -3.81 -14.06
N VAL A 108 8.90 -3.22 -14.10
CA VAL A 108 7.68 -3.97 -14.41
C VAL A 108 7.66 -4.43 -15.86
N LYS A 109 8.21 -3.64 -16.77
CA LYS A 109 8.31 -4.03 -18.18
C LYS A 109 9.18 -5.28 -18.33
N GLU A 110 10.27 -5.34 -17.56
CA GLU A 110 11.21 -6.47 -17.63
C GLU A 110 10.65 -7.73 -16.97
N PHE A 111 10.06 -7.59 -15.80
CA PHE A 111 9.67 -8.74 -14.98
C PHE A 111 8.17 -9.03 -14.92
N GLY A 112 7.34 -8.09 -15.34
CA GLY A 112 5.89 -8.29 -15.37
C GLY A 112 5.30 -8.71 -14.04
N ASP A 113 4.47 -9.75 -14.09
CA ASP A 113 3.80 -10.26 -12.89
C ASP A 113 4.76 -10.86 -11.86
N ASP A 114 5.97 -11.19 -12.29
CA ASP A 114 6.98 -11.77 -11.40
C ASP A 114 7.78 -10.71 -10.64
N THR A 115 7.48 -9.43 -10.84
CA THR A 115 8.27 -8.34 -10.28
C THR A 115 8.55 -8.49 -8.78
N PHE A 116 7.52 -8.65 -7.95
CA PHE A 116 7.74 -8.78 -6.51
C PHE A 116 8.46 -10.06 -6.13
N ARG A 117 8.14 -11.17 -6.80
CA ARG A 117 8.83 -12.43 -6.55
C ARG A 117 10.32 -12.29 -6.82
N ILE A 118 10.67 -11.69 -7.94
CA ILE A 118 12.08 -11.47 -8.30
C ILE A 118 12.77 -10.53 -7.32
N MET A 119 12.10 -9.45 -6.94
CA MET A 119 12.66 -8.50 -6.00
C MET A 119 12.92 -9.13 -4.63
N GLU A 120 12.10 -10.08 -4.22
CA GLU A 120 12.26 -10.76 -2.94
C GLU A 120 13.20 -11.97 -3.01
N GLU A 121 13.10 -12.77 -4.06
CA GLU A 121 13.82 -14.03 -4.16
C GLU A 121 15.10 -13.98 -5.00
N GLU A 122 15.11 -13.09 -5.99
CA GLU A 122 16.25 -12.98 -6.91
C GLU A 122 16.63 -11.51 -7.14
N PRO A 123 16.87 -10.74 -6.05
CA PRO A 123 17.06 -9.29 -6.16
C PRO A 123 18.26 -8.88 -7.02
N GLU A 124 19.25 -9.74 -7.16
CA GLU A 124 20.41 -9.47 -8.01
C GLU A 124 20.00 -9.28 -9.48
N ARG A 125 18.86 -9.83 -9.89
CA ARG A 125 18.38 -9.66 -11.25
C ARG A 125 17.93 -8.22 -11.55
N LEU A 126 17.67 -7.42 -10.52
CA LEU A 126 17.37 -6.02 -10.72
C LEU A 126 18.54 -5.28 -11.38
N ALA A 127 19.76 -5.78 -11.17
CA ALA A 127 20.95 -5.17 -11.77
C ALA A 127 21.01 -5.37 -13.28
N GLU A 128 20.16 -6.22 -13.85
CA GLU A 128 20.05 -6.40 -15.30
C GLU A 128 19.38 -5.18 -15.95
N ILE A 129 18.70 -4.38 -15.13
CA ILE A 129 17.99 -3.20 -15.62
C ILE A 129 18.95 -2.01 -15.66
N LYS A 130 18.94 -1.30 -16.79
CA LYS A 130 19.78 -0.12 -16.93
C LYS A 130 19.45 0.90 -15.86
N GLY A 131 20.47 1.34 -15.15
CA GLY A 131 20.30 2.32 -14.07
C GLY A 131 20.27 1.72 -12.69
N ILE A 132 20.29 0.39 -12.57
CA ILE A 132 20.32 -0.27 -11.27
C ILE A 132 21.63 -1.04 -11.12
N SER A 133 22.49 -0.58 -10.21
CA SER A 133 23.72 -1.29 -9.85
C SER A 133 23.36 -2.45 -8.91
N LEU A 134 24.29 -3.35 -8.71
CA LEU A 134 24.08 -4.44 -7.76
C LEU A 134 23.86 -3.90 -6.34
N THR A 135 24.60 -2.87 -5.96
CA THR A 135 24.44 -2.22 -4.65
C THR A 135 23.03 -1.66 -4.49
N LYS A 136 22.53 -0.97 -5.52
CA LYS A 136 21.19 -0.43 -5.50
C LYS A 136 20.13 -1.54 -5.44
N ALA A 137 20.36 -2.62 -6.19
CA ALA A 137 19.46 -3.78 -6.20
C ALA A 137 19.34 -4.37 -4.80
N MET A 138 20.45 -4.52 -4.09
CA MET A 138 20.43 -5.07 -2.74
C MET A 138 19.80 -4.12 -1.72
N ASP A 139 19.95 -2.81 -1.92
CA ASP A 139 19.30 -1.82 -1.08
C ASP A 139 17.78 -1.87 -1.23
N ILE A 140 17.31 -1.99 -2.47
CA ILE A 140 15.88 -2.13 -2.75
C ILE A 140 15.34 -3.40 -2.09
N ALA A 141 16.07 -4.50 -2.21
CA ALA A 141 15.67 -5.77 -1.59
C ALA A 141 15.56 -5.65 -0.07
N ALA A 142 16.51 -4.94 0.55
CA ALA A 142 16.48 -4.74 1.99
C ALA A 142 15.24 -3.95 2.42
N GLN A 143 14.85 -2.95 1.65
CA GLN A 143 13.64 -2.18 1.96
C GLN A 143 12.38 -3.05 1.89
N LEU A 144 12.32 -3.97 0.93
CA LEU A 144 11.17 -4.88 0.81
C LEU A 144 11.08 -5.83 1.99
N VAL A 145 12.21 -6.32 2.48
CA VAL A 145 12.24 -7.18 3.65
C VAL A 145 11.70 -6.42 4.87
N ASP A 146 12.16 -5.19 5.07
CA ASP A 146 11.70 -4.35 6.18
C ASP A 146 10.20 -4.11 6.11
N LYS A 147 9.67 -3.79 4.93
CA LYS A 147 8.24 -3.56 4.75
C LYS A 147 7.42 -4.83 5.01
N ARG A 148 7.91 -5.97 4.56
CA ARG A 148 7.25 -7.24 4.79
C ARG A 148 7.18 -7.56 6.27
N ASP A 149 8.26 -7.33 7.00
CA ASP A 149 8.29 -7.57 8.44
C ASP A 149 7.33 -6.63 9.19
N MET A 150 7.26 -5.38 8.78
CA MET A 150 6.32 -4.43 9.35
C MET A 150 4.87 -4.83 9.09
N ARG A 151 4.60 -5.37 7.90
CA ARG A 151 3.25 -5.83 7.57
C ARG A 151 2.80 -6.99 8.43
N LYS A 152 3.72 -7.79 8.93
CA LYS A 152 3.42 -8.93 9.80
C LYS A 152 3.21 -8.53 11.26
N ALA A 153 3.69 -7.36 11.63
CA ALA A 153 3.67 -6.90 13.03
C ALA A 153 2.25 -6.61 13.53
#